data_666f33eed0017d675540f541bf436a6c
#
_entry.id   666f33eed0017d675540f541bf436a6c
#
_cell.length_a   1.000
_cell.length_b   1.000
_cell.length_c   1.000
_cell.angle_alpha   90.00
_cell.angle_beta   90.00
_cell.angle_gamma   90.00
#
_symmetry.space_group_name_H-M   'P 1'
#
loop_
_entity.id
_entity.type
_entity.pdbx_description
1 polymer ?
#
loop_
_entity_poly.entity_id
_entity_poly.type
_entity_poly.pdbx_seq_one_letter_code
_entity_poly.pdbx_strand_id
1 'polypeptide(L)'
;AGFHVMSDKPATLNLDEALKLQELVKETGLLYGLTHTYLGYPMVRQAKAMVKDGQLGEIRKILVEYPQGWLSQFEEAGDNKQAAWRTDPARSGICGAMGDIGTHAHNLAEYISGDVMTHICADLSIFVEGRLLDDDGSVLFKMANGAKGTLTASQICAGEENSLKIKIYGEKGGLEWEQMKPFELLFK
;
A
#
# COMPACT_ATOMS: atom_id res chain seq x y z
N ALA A 1 -6.29 -29.11 -3.31
CA ALA A 1 -6.93 -29.29 -4.61
C ALA A 1 -5.94 -29.37 -5.77
N GLY A 2 -4.63 -29.08 -5.57
CA GLY A 2 -3.58 -29.24 -6.58
C GLY A 2 -3.54 -28.17 -7.68
N PHE A 3 -4.13 -26.98 -7.42
CA PHE A 3 -4.13 -25.87 -8.37
C PHE A 3 -3.23 -24.73 -7.89
N HIS A 4 -2.60 -24.04 -8.85
CA HIS A 4 -2.04 -22.72 -8.60
C HIS A 4 -3.19 -21.72 -8.34
N VAL A 5 -2.97 -20.76 -7.48
CA VAL A 5 -4.01 -19.80 -7.07
C VAL A 5 -3.53 -18.38 -7.33
N MET A 6 -4.41 -17.54 -7.83
CA MET A 6 -4.25 -16.10 -7.87
C MET A 6 -5.46 -15.45 -7.18
N SER A 7 -5.21 -14.55 -6.26
CA SER A 7 -6.25 -13.82 -5.55
C SER A 7 -6.02 -12.31 -5.58
N ASP A 8 -7.06 -11.57 -5.30
CA ASP A 8 -6.94 -10.13 -5.05
C ASP A 8 -6.44 -9.87 -3.62
N LYS A 9 -5.95 -8.67 -3.36
CA LYS A 9 -5.53 -8.22 -2.04
C LYS A 9 -6.77 -7.88 -1.16
N PRO A 10 -6.65 -8.00 0.17
CA PRO A 10 -5.53 -8.56 0.90
C PRO A 10 -5.49 -10.09 0.79
N ALA A 11 -4.35 -10.70 1.04
CA ALA A 11 -4.19 -12.15 0.98
C ALA A 11 -5.04 -12.87 2.03
N THR A 12 -5.14 -12.29 3.22
CA THR A 12 -5.76 -12.87 4.41
C THR A 12 -6.29 -11.76 5.33
N LEU A 13 -7.08 -12.12 6.32
CA LEU A 13 -7.63 -11.17 7.30
C LEU A 13 -6.64 -10.83 8.42
N ASN A 14 -5.63 -11.68 8.66
CA ASN A 14 -4.66 -11.51 9.74
C ASN A 14 -3.34 -12.23 9.44
N LEU A 15 -2.33 -11.99 10.29
CA LEU A 15 -1.00 -12.56 10.15
C LEU A 15 -0.97 -14.09 10.26
N ASP A 16 -1.74 -14.67 11.18
CA ASP A 16 -1.74 -16.13 11.40
C ASP A 16 -2.21 -16.88 10.16
N GLU A 17 -3.21 -16.35 9.47
CA GLU A 17 -3.68 -16.90 8.20
C GLU A 17 -2.62 -16.75 7.10
N ALA A 18 -1.93 -15.62 7.06
CA ALA A 18 -0.86 -15.39 6.09
C ALA A 18 0.32 -16.36 6.30
N LEU A 19 0.71 -16.63 7.54
CA LEU A 19 1.74 -17.59 7.88
C LEU A 19 1.34 -19.02 7.48
N LYS A 20 0.10 -19.43 7.76
CA LYS A 20 -0.43 -20.73 7.33
C LYS A 20 -0.45 -20.86 5.79
N LEU A 21 -0.83 -19.81 5.11
CA LEU A 21 -0.81 -19.80 3.64
C LEU A 21 0.62 -19.92 3.11
N GLN A 22 1.59 -19.23 3.72
CA GLN A 22 2.99 -19.33 3.36
C GLN A 22 3.53 -20.75 3.54
N GLU A 23 3.21 -21.41 4.66
CA GLU A 23 3.60 -22.79 4.92
C GLU A 23 3.00 -23.73 3.87
N LEU A 24 1.70 -23.61 3.60
CA LEU A 24 1.02 -24.43 2.60
C LEU A 24 1.63 -24.29 1.20
N VAL A 25 2.00 -23.08 0.81
CA VAL A 25 2.69 -22.81 -0.46
C VAL A 25 4.05 -23.51 -0.49
N LYS A 26 4.81 -23.46 0.61
CA LYS A 26 6.11 -24.14 0.71
C LYS A 26 5.97 -25.67 0.65
N GLU A 27 5.02 -26.25 1.37
CA GLU A 27 4.78 -27.69 1.44
C GLU A 27 4.29 -28.27 0.11
N THR A 28 3.42 -27.54 -0.57
CA THR A 28 2.80 -28.04 -1.81
C THR A 28 3.60 -27.75 -3.06
N GLY A 29 4.52 -26.77 -3.03
CA GLY A 29 5.20 -26.24 -4.21
C GLY A 29 4.29 -25.57 -5.24
N LEU A 30 3.03 -25.34 -4.89
CA LEU A 30 2.06 -24.65 -5.74
C LEU A 30 2.31 -23.13 -5.71
N LEU A 31 2.02 -22.46 -6.82
CA LEU A 31 2.18 -21.02 -6.91
C LEU A 31 0.95 -20.32 -6.33
N TYR A 32 1.21 -19.31 -5.50
CA TYR A 32 0.21 -18.36 -5.06
C TYR A 32 0.60 -16.95 -5.52
N GLY A 33 -0.25 -16.33 -6.32
CA GLY A 33 -0.08 -14.96 -6.81
C GLY A 33 -1.06 -14.01 -6.11
N LEU A 34 -0.54 -12.95 -5.49
CA LEU A 34 -1.34 -11.86 -4.96
C LEU A 34 -1.31 -10.69 -5.91
N THR A 35 -2.49 -10.18 -6.32
CA THR A 35 -2.56 -9.08 -7.26
C THR A 35 -2.38 -7.74 -6.55
N HIS A 36 -1.25 -7.09 -6.83
CA HIS A 36 -1.02 -5.68 -6.51
C HIS A 36 -1.07 -4.89 -7.83
N THR A 37 -2.28 -4.49 -8.24
CA THR A 37 -2.57 -3.93 -9.57
C THR A 37 -1.73 -2.72 -9.93
N TYR A 38 -1.37 -1.88 -8.97
CA TYR A 38 -0.58 -0.67 -9.22
C TYR A 38 0.85 -0.94 -9.69
N LEU A 39 1.40 -2.12 -9.41
CA LEU A 39 2.69 -2.54 -9.97
C LEU A 39 2.64 -2.81 -11.49
N GLY A 40 1.43 -2.90 -12.04
CA GLY A 40 1.20 -3.07 -13.46
C GLY A 40 1.45 -1.81 -14.30
N TYR A 41 1.43 -0.63 -13.70
CA TYR A 41 1.65 0.62 -14.44
C TYR A 41 3.06 0.69 -15.05
N PRO A 42 3.17 1.05 -16.34
CA PRO A 42 4.49 1.12 -17.01
C PRO A 42 5.49 2.01 -16.30
N MET A 43 5.06 3.18 -15.81
CA MET A 43 5.94 4.13 -15.13
C MET A 43 6.40 3.64 -13.76
N VAL A 44 5.61 2.84 -13.06
CA VAL A 44 6.04 2.18 -11.82
C VAL A 44 7.16 1.16 -12.09
N ARG A 45 7.03 0.38 -13.18
CA ARG A 45 8.08 -0.55 -13.62
C ARG A 45 9.32 0.18 -14.10
N GLN A 46 9.15 1.31 -14.79
CA GLN A 46 10.26 2.17 -15.21
C GLN A 46 10.99 2.74 -13.99
N ALA A 47 10.27 3.25 -12.99
CA ALA A 47 10.85 3.76 -11.75
C ALA A 47 11.71 2.68 -11.06
N LYS A 48 11.20 1.45 -10.93
CA LYS A 48 11.95 0.31 -10.40
C LYS A 48 13.22 0.04 -11.20
N ALA A 49 13.15 0.03 -12.53
CA ALA A 49 14.32 -0.18 -13.39
C ALA A 49 15.37 0.90 -13.16
N MET A 50 14.99 2.18 -13.10
CA MET A 50 15.90 3.30 -12.87
C MET A 50 16.59 3.22 -11.49
N VAL A 51 15.86 2.82 -10.45
CA VAL A 51 16.45 2.57 -9.12
C VAL A 51 17.45 1.42 -9.18
N LYS A 52 17.05 0.29 -9.77
CA LYS A 52 17.91 -0.89 -9.92
C LYS A 52 19.18 -0.60 -10.71
N ASP A 53 19.11 0.24 -11.72
CA ASP A 53 20.23 0.65 -12.57
C ASP A 53 21.13 1.71 -11.90
N GLY A 54 20.82 2.09 -10.64
CA GLY A 54 21.62 3.02 -9.83
C GLY A 54 21.54 4.49 -10.29
N GLN A 55 20.53 4.85 -11.09
CA GLN A 55 20.40 6.23 -11.58
C GLN A 55 20.17 7.24 -10.45
N LEU A 56 19.56 6.81 -9.34
CA LEU A 56 19.35 7.65 -8.15
C LEU A 56 20.51 7.60 -7.15
N GLY A 57 21.47 6.69 -7.31
CA GLY A 57 22.45 6.37 -6.27
C GLY A 57 21.80 5.63 -5.09
N GLU A 58 22.41 5.68 -3.91
CA GLU A 58 21.81 5.09 -2.70
C GLU A 58 20.53 5.84 -2.31
N ILE A 59 19.44 5.09 -2.12
CA ILE A 59 18.16 5.68 -1.70
C ILE A 59 18.26 6.13 -0.25
N ARG A 60 17.83 7.36 0.02
CA ARG A 60 17.87 8.01 1.34
C ARG A 60 16.51 8.31 1.92
N LYS A 61 15.52 8.65 1.06
CA LYS A 61 14.20 9.10 1.49
C LYS A 61 13.11 8.57 0.55
N ILE A 62 12.03 8.08 1.16
CA ILE A 62 10.81 7.63 0.46
C ILE A 62 9.61 8.31 1.10
N LEU A 63 8.77 8.93 0.29
CA LEU A 63 7.49 9.51 0.70
C LEU A 63 6.42 8.85 -0.14
N VAL A 64 5.49 8.18 0.51
CA VAL A 64 4.36 7.54 -0.18
C VAL A 64 3.06 7.91 0.52
N GLU A 65 2.04 8.23 -0.27
CA GLU A 65 0.74 8.64 0.24
C GLU A 65 -0.38 8.05 -0.61
N TYR A 66 -1.49 7.72 0.04
CA TYR A 66 -2.69 7.27 -0.64
C TYR A 66 -3.93 7.92 0.00
N PRO A 67 -4.20 9.19 -0.31
CA PRO A 67 -5.43 9.84 0.12
C PRO A 67 -6.61 9.48 -0.80
N GLN A 68 -7.76 9.26 -0.18
CA GLN A 68 -9.08 9.13 -0.80
C GLN A 68 -10.10 9.88 0.06
N GLY A 69 -11.20 10.35 -0.52
CA GLY A 69 -12.22 11.12 0.19
C GLY A 69 -13.58 10.41 0.29
N TRP A 70 -13.73 9.23 -0.29
CA TRP A 70 -15.03 8.58 -0.44
C TRP A 70 -15.67 8.07 0.86
N LEU A 71 -14.87 7.91 1.94
CA LEU A 71 -15.34 7.54 3.29
C LEU A 71 -15.24 8.72 4.28
N SER A 72 -15.20 9.96 3.79
CA SER A 72 -15.16 11.15 4.65
C SER A 72 -16.43 11.35 5.49
N GLN A 73 -17.51 10.66 5.17
CA GLN A 73 -18.76 10.61 5.93
C GLN A 73 -19.05 9.17 6.36
N PHE A 74 -20.06 8.98 7.23
CA PHE A 74 -20.50 7.66 7.70
C PHE A 74 -21.33 6.94 6.61
N GLU A 75 -20.68 6.50 5.55
CA GLU A 75 -21.27 5.87 4.38
C GLU A 75 -21.79 4.45 4.62
N GLU A 76 -21.28 3.78 5.65
CA GLU A 76 -21.63 2.41 6.02
C GLU A 76 -23.06 2.25 6.53
N ALA A 77 -23.71 3.33 6.97
CA ALA A 77 -25.11 3.33 7.38
C ALA A 77 -26.09 3.41 6.20
N GLY A 78 -25.60 3.73 5.01
CA GLY A 78 -26.41 3.85 3.79
C GLY A 78 -26.41 2.60 2.92
N ASP A 79 -26.85 2.77 1.67
CA ASP A 79 -26.88 1.70 0.66
C ASP A 79 -25.51 1.42 0.01
N ASN A 80 -24.44 2.02 0.52
CA ASN A 80 -23.10 1.84 0.00
C ASN A 80 -22.52 0.48 0.40
N LYS A 81 -22.74 -0.52 -0.45
CA LYS A 81 -22.26 -1.89 -0.23
C LYS A 81 -20.73 -1.97 -0.05
N GLN A 82 -19.99 -1.07 -0.70
CA GLN A 82 -18.52 -1.06 -0.62
C GLN A 82 -18.06 -0.54 0.76
N ALA A 83 -18.71 0.47 1.30
CA ALA A 83 -18.47 0.94 2.65
C ALA A 83 -18.86 -0.12 3.68
N ALA A 84 -20.05 -0.68 3.57
CA ALA A 84 -20.60 -1.61 4.54
C ALA A 84 -19.73 -2.85 4.84
N TRP A 85 -18.98 -3.37 3.86
CA TRP A 85 -18.11 -4.51 4.15
C TRP A 85 -16.68 -4.10 4.53
N ARG A 86 -16.16 -2.96 4.02
CA ARG A 86 -14.79 -2.51 4.31
C ARG A 86 -14.63 -1.96 5.72
N THR A 87 -15.70 -1.40 6.27
CA THR A 87 -15.69 -0.82 7.63
C THR A 87 -16.17 -1.80 8.70
N ASP A 88 -16.56 -3.02 8.31
CA ASP A 88 -16.98 -4.08 9.21
C ASP A 88 -15.77 -4.99 9.56
N PRO A 89 -15.27 -4.97 10.81
CA PRO A 89 -14.13 -5.79 11.22
C PRO A 89 -14.34 -7.30 11.08
N ALA A 90 -15.61 -7.76 11.11
CA ALA A 90 -15.91 -9.18 10.90
C ALA A 90 -15.71 -9.63 9.45
N ARG A 91 -15.67 -8.70 8.51
CA ARG A 91 -15.58 -8.97 7.06
C ARG A 91 -14.25 -8.52 6.44
N SER A 92 -13.72 -7.38 6.88
CA SER A 92 -12.49 -6.79 6.32
C SER A 92 -11.24 -7.06 7.17
N GLY A 93 -11.40 -7.62 8.37
CA GLY A 93 -10.29 -7.83 9.30
C GLY A 93 -10.09 -6.66 10.27
N ILE A 94 -8.88 -6.54 10.80
CA ILE A 94 -8.58 -5.63 11.92
C ILE A 94 -8.17 -4.21 11.49
N CYS A 95 -8.04 -3.94 10.20
CA CYS A 95 -7.61 -2.65 9.65
C CYS A 95 -8.62 -2.13 8.64
N GLY A 96 -8.85 -0.82 8.67
CA GLY A 96 -9.66 -0.07 7.70
C GLY A 96 -8.81 0.48 6.56
N ALA A 97 -8.55 1.79 6.55
CA ALA A 97 -7.77 2.48 5.51
C ALA A 97 -6.36 1.90 5.33
N MET A 98 -5.68 1.55 6.42
CA MET A 98 -4.33 0.96 6.33
C MET A 98 -4.36 -0.43 5.71
N GLY A 99 -5.36 -1.24 5.98
CA GLY A 99 -5.53 -2.56 5.37
C GLY A 99 -5.97 -2.48 3.91
N ASP A 100 -6.84 -1.55 3.57
CA ASP A 100 -7.38 -1.40 2.22
C ASP A 100 -6.39 -0.71 1.27
N ILE A 101 -5.90 0.48 1.61
CA ILE A 101 -5.07 1.31 0.74
C ILE A 101 -3.63 1.49 1.22
N GLY A 102 -3.37 1.42 2.53
CA GLY A 102 -2.01 1.47 3.07
C GLY A 102 -1.14 0.31 2.58
N THR A 103 -1.71 -0.87 2.38
CA THR A 103 -1.03 -2.04 1.79
C THR A 103 -0.52 -1.77 0.38
N HIS A 104 -1.24 -0.99 -0.43
CA HIS A 104 -0.78 -0.58 -1.75
C HIS A 104 0.40 0.39 -1.68
N ALA A 105 0.32 1.38 -0.78
CA ALA A 105 1.40 2.34 -0.56
C ALA A 105 2.68 1.65 -0.06
N HIS A 106 2.55 0.73 0.91
CA HIS A 106 3.64 -0.12 1.38
C HIS A 106 4.27 -0.92 0.25
N ASN A 107 3.46 -1.68 -0.48
CA ASN A 107 3.93 -2.52 -1.58
C ASN A 107 4.62 -1.71 -2.69
N LEU A 108 4.09 -0.53 -3.03
CA LEU A 108 4.68 0.36 -4.03
C LEU A 108 6.07 0.84 -3.60
N ALA A 109 6.24 1.22 -2.33
CA ALA A 109 7.51 1.68 -1.78
C ALA A 109 8.59 0.58 -1.83
N GLU A 110 8.27 -0.63 -1.36
CA GLU A 110 9.19 -1.77 -1.41
C GLU A 110 9.49 -2.22 -2.84
N TYR A 111 8.46 -2.25 -3.70
CA TYR A 111 8.63 -2.68 -5.08
C TYR A 111 9.59 -1.78 -5.88
N ILE A 112 9.43 -0.46 -5.78
CA ILE A 112 10.27 0.48 -6.55
C ILE A 112 11.67 0.56 -5.95
N SER A 113 11.79 0.65 -4.61
CA SER A 113 13.10 0.71 -3.95
C SER A 113 13.90 -0.58 -4.08
N GLY A 114 13.21 -1.72 -4.23
CA GLY A 114 13.85 -3.04 -4.22
C GLY A 114 14.35 -3.46 -2.83
N ASP A 115 13.88 -2.79 -1.78
CA ASP A 115 14.27 -3.01 -0.39
C ASP A 115 13.03 -3.19 0.50
N VAL A 116 13.19 -3.63 1.75
CA VAL A 116 12.10 -3.95 2.67
C VAL A 116 12.05 -3.01 3.87
N MET A 117 10.85 -2.73 4.36
CA MET A 117 10.64 -1.99 5.60
C MET A 117 10.97 -2.88 6.80
N THR A 118 11.89 -2.42 7.65
CA THR A 118 12.37 -3.19 8.82
C THR A 118 11.85 -2.64 10.15
N HIS A 119 11.54 -1.36 10.22
CA HIS A 119 11.02 -0.70 11.41
C HIS A 119 9.92 0.27 11.02
N ILE A 120 8.87 0.31 11.83
CA ILE A 120 7.77 1.25 11.68
C ILE A 120 7.40 1.88 13.02
N CYS A 121 6.91 3.11 12.96
CA CYS A 121 6.19 3.79 14.03
C CYS A 121 4.91 4.35 13.41
N ALA A 122 3.76 3.91 13.88
CA ALA A 122 2.47 4.23 13.28
C ALA A 122 1.55 4.96 14.25
N ASP A 123 0.78 5.88 13.72
CA ASP A 123 -0.39 6.50 14.34
C ASP A 123 -1.61 6.18 13.46
N LEU A 124 -2.61 5.51 14.04
CA LEU A 124 -3.84 5.15 13.37
C LEU A 124 -5.01 5.84 14.09
N SER A 125 -5.91 6.42 13.32
CA SER A 125 -7.00 7.23 13.84
C SER A 125 -8.35 6.84 13.24
N ILE A 126 -9.40 7.12 13.99
CA ILE A 126 -10.79 7.04 13.56
C ILE A 126 -11.39 8.44 13.73
N PHE A 127 -11.67 9.12 12.64
CA PHE A 127 -12.25 10.47 12.66
C PHE A 127 -13.77 10.47 12.48
N VAL A 128 -14.31 9.52 11.72
CA VAL A 128 -15.74 9.44 11.45
C VAL A 128 -16.43 8.76 12.62
N GLU A 129 -17.30 9.49 13.30
CA GLU A 129 -18.05 9.01 14.48
C GLU A 129 -18.86 7.74 14.15
N GLY A 130 -18.75 6.74 15.02
CA GLY A 130 -19.41 5.44 14.86
C GLY A 130 -18.66 4.41 14.03
N ARG A 131 -17.59 4.79 13.34
CA ARG A 131 -16.72 3.85 12.59
C ARG A 131 -15.95 2.96 13.58
N LEU A 132 -15.66 1.73 13.16
CA LEU A 132 -15.02 0.72 14.03
C LEU A 132 -13.55 0.46 13.65
N LEU A 133 -13.12 0.83 12.46
CA LEU A 133 -11.77 0.62 11.94
C LEU A 133 -11.13 1.97 11.61
N ASP A 134 -9.80 1.97 11.50
CA ASP A 134 -9.05 3.16 11.09
C ASP A 134 -9.52 3.71 9.75
N ASP A 135 -9.72 5.01 9.67
CA ASP A 135 -10.00 5.74 8.45
C ASP A 135 -8.86 6.67 8.02
N ASP A 136 -7.86 6.78 8.89
CA ASP A 136 -6.61 7.51 8.68
C ASP A 136 -5.45 6.80 9.33
N GLY A 137 -4.28 6.88 8.70
CA GLY A 137 -3.05 6.34 9.27
C GLY A 137 -1.80 6.99 8.71
N SER A 138 -0.85 7.24 9.61
CA SER A 138 0.47 7.79 9.32
C SER A 138 1.56 6.91 9.89
N VAL A 139 2.56 6.59 9.06
CA VAL A 139 3.65 5.69 9.42
C VAL A 139 4.99 6.34 9.10
N LEU A 140 5.88 6.38 10.08
CA LEU A 140 7.31 6.60 9.90
C LEU A 140 7.96 5.24 9.73
N PHE A 141 8.82 5.06 8.73
CA PHE A 141 9.48 3.79 8.51
C PHE A 141 10.97 3.89 8.20
N LYS A 142 11.66 2.75 8.35
CA LYS A 142 13.05 2.55 7.99
C LYS A 142 13.17 1.33 7.09
N MET A 143 13.93 1.47 6.01
CA MET A 143 14.29 0.38 5.10
C MET A 143 15.52 -0.38 5.60
N ALA A 144 15.77 -1.57 5.07
CA ALA A 144 16.92 -2.38 5.45
C ALA A 144 18.27 -1.72 5.13
N ASN A 145 18.35 -0.97 4.02
CA ASN A 145 19.54 -0.19 3.64
C ASN A 145 19.75 1.08 4.48
N GLY A 146 18.82 1.40 5.42
CA GLY A 146 18.89 2.58 6.28
C GLY A 146 18.12 3.80 5.75
N ALA A 147 17.58 3.77 4.54
CA ALA A 147 16.69 4.82 4.05
C ALA A 147 15.49 4.99 4.98
N LYS A 148 14.97 6.21 5.08
CA LYS A 148 13.83 6.54 5.93
C LYS A 148 12.67 7.06 5.08
N GLY A 149 11.45 6.81 5.53
CA GLY A 149 10.29 7.31 4.81
C GLY A 149 9.09 7.60 5.68
N THR A 150 8.08 8.12 4.99
CA THR A 150 6.73 8.28 5.52
C THR A 150 5.74 7.61 4.59
N LEU A 151 4.74 6.97 5.18
CA LEU A 151 3.60 6.43 4.48
C LEU A 151 2.35 7.00 5.14
N THR A 152 1.45 7.56 4.34
CA THR A 152 0.12 7.95 4.78
C THR A 152 -0.94 7.25 3.94
N ALA A 153 -2.01 6.80 4.59
CA ALA A 153 -3.17 6.24 3.93
C ALA A 153 -4.42 6.72 4.65
N SER A 154 -5.30 7.39 3.92
CA SER A 154 -6.47 8.05 4.48
C SER A 154 -7.65 7.94 3.53
N GLN A 155 -8.83 7.59 4.06
CA GLN A 155 -10.06 7.54 3.28
C GLN A 155 -11.03 8.69 3.59
N ILE A 156 -10.55 9.67 4.35
CA ILE A 156 -11.33 10.84 4.78
C ILE A 156 -10.86 12.17 4.19
N CYS A 157 -9.95 12.13 3.22
CA CYS A 157 -9.44 13.32 2.53
C CYS A 157 -10.45 13.82 1.49
N ALA A 158 -11.49 14.50 1.96
CA ALA A 158 -12.57 15.01 1.09
C ALA A 158 -12.01 15.82 -0.09
N GLY A 159 -12.43 15.47 -1.32
CA GLY A 159 -11.95 16.08 -2.56
C GLY A 159 -10.88 15.27 -3.28
N GLU A 160 -10.23 14.32 -2.60
CA GLU A 160 -9.33 13.36 -3.25
C GLU A 160 -10.11 12.15 -3.78
N GLU A 161 -9.77 11.72 -4.99
CA GLU A 161 -10.41 10.54 -5.61
C GLU A 161 -9.61 9.27 -5.31
N ASN A 162 -8.50 9.06 -6.03
CA ASN A 162 -7.70 7.84 -5.94
C ASN A 162 -6.21 8.17 -6.11
N SER A 163 -5.69 8.98 -5.20
CA SER A 163 -4.44 9.72 -5.36
C SER A 163 -3.22 9.01 -4.75
N LEU A 164 -2.95 7.77 -5.19
CA LEU A 164 -1.70 7.09 -4.80
C LEU A 164 -0.50 7.81 -5.42
N LYS A 165 0.44 8.26 -4.61
CA LYS A 165 1.65 8.99 -5.02
C LYS A 165 2.88 8.46 -4.30
N ILE A 166 4.02 8.52 -4.98
CA ILE A 166 5.31 8.18 -4.39
C ILE A 166 6.41 9.12 -4.86
N LYS A 167 7.29 9.48 -3.92
CA LYS A 167 8.55 10.20 -4.19
C LYS A 167 9.70 9.43 -3.58
N ILE A 168 10.74 9.21 -4.37
CA ILE A 168 11.95 8.51 -3.94
C ILE A 168 13.14 9.39 -4.22
N TYR A 169 13.98 9.60 -3.21
CA TYR A 169 15.17 10.43 -3.31
C TYR A 169 16.41 9.62 -2.96
N GLY A 170 17.36 9.64 -3.85
CA GLY A 170 18.69 9.09 -3.65
C GLY A 170 19.77 10.15 -3.63
N GLU A 171 21.02 9.73 -3.71
CA GLU A 171 22.18 10.63 -3.72
C GLU A 171 22.32 11.48 -4.98
N LYS A 172 21.87 10.93 -6.12
CA LYS A 172 22.12 11.47 -7.44
C LYS A 172 20.86 12.04 -8.11
N GLY A 173 19.68 11.82 -7.52
CA GLY A 173 18.43 12.28 -8.11
C GLY A 173 17.21 11.78 -7.36
N GLY A 174 16.04 12.12 -7.86
CA GLY A 174 14.75 11.71 -7.32
C GLY A 174 13.76 11.30 -8.40
N LEU A 175 12.79 10.49 -8.00
CA LEU A 175 11.65 10.09 -8.83
C LEU A 175 10.35 10.51 -8.16
N GLU A 176 9.36 10.85 -8.99
CA GLU A 176 8.00 11.11 -8.53
C GLU A 176 7.00 10.49 -9.52
N TRP A 177 6.05 9.76 -9.00
CA TRP A 177 4.95 9.17 -9.75
C TRP A 177 3.63 9.35 -9.00
N GLU A 178 2.54 9.58 -9.73
CA GLU A 178 1.19 9.66 -9.22
C GLU A 178 0.20 8.88 -10.09
N GLN A 179 -0.75 8.21 -9.45
CA GLN A 179 -1.74 7.38 -10.13
C GLN A 179 -2.67 8.18 -11.05
N MET A 180 -2.99 9.42 -10.70
CA MET A 180 -3.87 10.28 -11.49
C MET A 180 -3.21 10.76 -12.80
N LYS A 181 -1.88 10.56 -12.94
CA LYS A 181 -1.10 10.75 -14.17
C LYS A 181 -0.23 9.53 -14.44
N PRO A 182 -0.84 8.36 -14.68
CA PRO A 182 -0.15 7.07 -14.59
C PRO A 182 0.95 6.86 -15.63
N PHE A 183 0.95 7.64 -16.70
CA PHE A 183 1.94 7.58 -17.79
C PHE A 183 3.06 8.63 -17.68
N GLU A 184 3.07 9.40 -16.59
CA GLU A 184 4.12 10.36 -16.29
C GLU A 184 5.01 9.85 -15.16
N LEU A 185 6.33 9.99 -15.34
CA LEU A 185 7.33 9.74 -14.30
C LEU A 185 8.29 10.93 -14.31
N LEU A 186 8.30 11.68 -13.23
CA LEU A 186 9.19 12.83 -13.10
C LEU A 186 10.53 12.38 -12.52
N PHE A 187 11.61 12.64 -13.25
CA PHE A 187 12.99 12.49 -12.79
C PHE A 187 13.59 13.85 -12.47
N LYS A 188 14.24 13.99 -11.32
CA LYS A 188 14.79 15.26 -10.79
C LYS A 188 16.27 15.14 -10.55
#